data_377680615cdbc0993ba8927dd6422851
#
_entry.id   377680615cdbc0993ba8927dd6422851
#
_cell.length_a   1.000
_cell.length_b   1.000
_cell.length_c   1.000
_cell.angle_alpha   90.00
_cell.angle_beta   90.00
_cell.angle_gamma   90.00
#
_symmetry.space_group_name_H-M   'P 1'
#
loop_
_entity.id
_entity.type
_entity.pdbx_description
1 polymer ?
#
loop_
_entity_poly.entity_id
_entity_poly.type
_entity_poly.pdbx_seq_one_letter_code
_entity_poly.pdbx_strand_id
1 'polypeptide(L)'
;IMENAASATTEAADEVTVESRVLVTEQAIALNAWLPGDAPDIPELSQPEQKSAADLLSWEYEQVYGLDFARAYVGPEHEDKVDHRLAVHHRRIDALQDALARYGNIPQPESAYTSGEQELPHDSASALAFIDGLAEHDGRKWSAAATGAAQEESPDQEWVTWLIGIAAESHGMR
;
A
#
# COMPACT_ATOMS: atom_id res chain seq x y z
N ILE A 1 -1.89 15.26 -20.17
CA ILE A 1 -2.39 14.07 -20.95
C ILE A 1 -2.39 12.82 -20.06
N MET A 2 -1.30 12.53 -19.34
CA MET A 2 -1.23 11.35 -18.45
C MET A 2 -2.19 11.44 -17.26
N GLU A 3 -2.29 12.59 -16.60
CA GLU A 3 -3.27 12.82 -15.52
C GLU A 3 -4.70 12.56 -15.97
N ASN A 4 -5.09 13.07 -17.15
CA ASN A 4 -6.43 12.81 -17.68
C ASN A 4 -6.66 11.33 -18.01
N ALA A 5 -5.62 10.60 -18.44
CA ALA A 5 -5.73 9.16 -18.71
C ALA A 5 -5.87 8.36 -17.42
N ALA A 6 -5.10 8.70 -16.37
CA ALA A 6 -5.18 8.05 -15.07
C ALA A 6 -6.56 8.27 -14.42
N SER A 7 -7.06 9.51 -14.39
CA SER A 7 -8.40 9.85 -13.87
C SER A 7 -9.50 9.11 -14.66
N ALA A 8 -9.46 9.19 -15.99
CA ALA A 8 -10.44 8.49 -16.84
C ALA A 8 -10.41 6.98 -16.67
N THR A 9 -9.24 6.37 -16.44
CA THR A 9 -9.13 4.93 -16.21
C THR A 9 -9.67 4.55 -14.83
N THR A 10 -9.44 5.37 -13.81
CA THR A 10 -10.01 5.15 -12.48
C THR A 10 -11.54 5.26 -12.50
N GLU A 11 -12.10 6.26 -13.20
CA GLU A 11 -13.54 6.45 -13.37
C GLU A 11 -14.18 5.33 -14.21
N ALA A 12 -13.48 4.82 -15.23
CA ALA A 12 -13.99 3.75 -16.10
C ALA A 12 -14.18 2.41 -15.37
N ALA A 13 -13.56 2.21 -14.21
CA ALA A 13 -13.75 0.99 -13.42
C ALA A 13 -15.23 0.74 -13.04
N ASP A 14 -16.05 1.80 -12.95
CA ASP A 14 -17.49 1.70 -12.66
C ASP A 14 -18.34 1.34 -13.87
N GLU A 15 -17.89 1.68 -15.07
CA GLU A 15 -18.66 1.52 -16.29
C GLU A 15 -18.48 0.15 -16.94
N VAL A 16 -17.54 -0.66 -16.43
CA VAL A 16 -17.22 -1.97 -16.99
C VAL A 16 -17.83 -3.12 -16.17
N THR A 17 -17.88 -4.31 -16.77
CA THR A 17 -18.36 -5.52 -16.07
C THR A 17 -17.40 -5.90 -14.94
N VAL A 18 -17.89 -6.59 -13.91
CA VAL A 18 -17.09 -7.00 -12.74
C VAL A 18 -15.81 -7.74 -13.14
N GLU A 19 -15.87 -8.59 -14.18
CA GLU A 19 -14.73 -9.33 -14.69
C GLU A 19 -13.65 -8.41 -15.29
N SER A 20 -14.05 -7.26 -15.84
CA SER A 20 -13.14 -6.30 -16.46
C SER A 20 -12.55 -5.31 -15.43
N ARG A 21 -13.15 -5.17 -14.25
CA ARG A 21 -12.72 -4.20 -13.22
C ARG A 21 -11.29 -4.44 -12.77
N VAL A 22 -10.86 -5.71 -12.61
CA VAL A 22 -9.47 -6.05 -12.24
C VAL A 22 -8.48 -5.42 -13.23
N LEU A 23 -8.71 -5.66 -14.53
CA LEU A 23 -7.81 -5.15 -15.56
C LEU A 23 -7.76 -3.60 -15.57
N VAL A 24 -8.92 -2.97 -15.46
CA VAL A 24 -9.01 -1.49 -15.44
C VAL A 24 -8.33 -0.93 -14.19
N THR A 25 -8.52 -1.56 -13.03
CA THR A 25 -7.87 -1.15 -11.78
C THR A 25 -6.34 -1.31 -11.87
N GLU A 26 -5.84 -2.41 -12.41
CA GLU A 26 -4.40 -2.61 -12.64
C GLU A 26 -3.82 -1.57 -13.60
N GLN A 27 -4.55 -1.21 -14.64
CA GLN A 27 -4.15 -0.14 -15.56
C GLN A 27 -4.15 1.23 -14.86
N ALA A 28 -5.15 1.52 -14.02
CA ALA A 28 -5.19 2.75 -13.23
C ALA A 28 -3.99 2.85 -12.28
N ILE A 29 -3.65 1.77 -11.57
CA ILE A 29 -2.46 1.70 -10.71
C ILE A 29 -1.20 2.00 -11.52
N ALA A 30 -1.02 1.33 -12.66
CA ALA A 30 0.15 1.52 -13.51
C ALA A 30 0.29 2.94 -14.04
N LEU A 31 -0.82 3.59 -14.41
CA LEU A 31 -0.82 4.98 -14.88
C LEU A 31 -0.54 5.97 -13.75
N ASN A 32 -1.16 5.76 -12.57
CA ASN A 32 -0.96 6.63 -11.40
C ASN A 32 0.47 6.53 -10.85
N ALA A 33 1.17 5.39 -10.99
CA ALA A 33 2.56 5.23 -10.56
C ALA A 33 3.56 6.19 -11.27
N TRP A 34 3.15 6.81 -12.36
CA TRP A 34 3.94 7.81 -13.09
C TRP A 34 3.58 9.26 -12.72
N LEU A 35 2.57 9.46 -11.87
CA LEU A 35 2.09 10.77 -11.49
C LEU A 35 2.56 11.09 -10.07
N PRO A 36 3.19 12.25 -9.85
CA PRO A 36 3.45 12.73 -8.50
C PRO A 36 2.12 13.18 -7.88
N GLY A 37 1.83 12.73 -6.70
CA GLY A 37 0.64 13.17 -5.96
C GLY A 37 0.55 12.47 -4.61
N ASP A 38 0.06 13.19 -3.62
CA ASP A 38 -0.31 12.58 -2.35
C ASP A 38 -1.65 11.85 -2.52
N ALA A 39 -1.80 10.73 -1.83
CA ALA A 39 -3.09 10.04 -1.77
C ALA A 39 -4.15 10.98 -1.14
N PRO A 40 -5.39 10.99 -1.64
CA PRO A 40 -6.48 11.74 -1.01
C PRO A 40 -6.74 11.25 0.42
N ASP A 41 -7.56 12.00 1.17
CA ASP A 41 -7.99 11.55 2.50
C ASP A 41 -8.82 10.26 2.37
N ILE A 42 -8.72 9.40 3.40
CA ILE A 42 -9.54 8.19 3.47
C ILE A 42 -11.01 8.58 3.70
N PRO A 43 -11.95 8.08 2.88
CA PRO A 43 -13.38 8.38 3.03
C PRO A 43 -13.98 7.78 4.31
N GLU A 44 -15.28 7.98 4.51
CA GLU A 44 -16.03 7.28 5.54
C GLU A 44 -16.15 5.79 5.17
N LEU A 45 -15.74 4.89 6.07
CA LEU A 45 -15.61 3.47 5.79
C LEU A 45 -16.86 2.68 6.24
N SER A 46 -17.41 1.86 5.34
CA SER A 46 -18.38 0.82 5.67
C SER A 46 -17.73 -0.31 6.50
N GLN A 47 -18.54 -1.21 7.07
CA GLN A 47 -17.98 -2.33 7.88
C GLN A 47 -16.96 -3.22 7.13
N PRO A 48 -17.19 -3.62 5.86
CA PRO A 48 -16.18 -4.38 5.10
C PRO A 48 -14.89 -3.58 4.90
N GLU A 49 -14.98 -2.28 4.61
CA GLU A 49 -13.84 -1.40 4.39
C GLU A 49 -13.06 -1.15 5.68
N GLN A 50 -13.74 -1.00 6.83
CA GLN A 50 -13.10 -0.93 8.14
C GLN A 50 -12.25 -2.17 8.42
N LYS A 51 -12.74 -3.36 8.06
CA LYS A 51 -11.96 -4.60 8.19
C LYS A 51 -10.76 -4.58 7.24
N SER A 52 -10.96 -4.19 5.98
CA SER A 52 -9.87 -4.07 5.00
C SER A 52 -8.81 -3.06 5.48
N ALA A 53 -9.23 -1.90 5.96
CA ALA A 53 -8.32 -0.88 6.51
C ALA A 53 -7.55 -1.38 7.73
N ALA A 54 -8.18 -2.15 8.63
CA ALA A 54 -7.52 -2.75 9.78
C ALA A 54 -6.48 -3.82 9.37
N ASP A 55 -6.80 -4.65 8.37
CA ASP A 55 -5.87 -5.65 7.82
C ASP A 55 -4.68 -4.97 7.12
N LEU A 56 -4.91 -3.84 6.43
CA LEU A 56 -3.86 -3.04 5.80
C LEU A 56 -3.00 -2.30 6.84
N LEU A 57 -3.59 -1.78 7.92
CA LEU A 57 -2.83 -1.17 9.01
C LEU A 57 -1.90 -2.19 9.68
N SER A 58 -2.38 -3.41 9.90
CA SER A 58 -1.54 -4.50 10.44
C SER A 58 -0.39 -4.84 9.49
N TRP A 59 -0.65 -4.83 8.18
CA TRP A 59 0.37 -4.99 7.15
C TRP A 59 1.44 -3.89 7.18
N GLU A 60 1.04 -2.62 7.33
CA GLU A 60 1.97 -1.50 7.41
C GLU A 60 2.90 -1.59 8.63
N TYR A 61 2.40 -2.06 9.78
CA TYR A 61 3.26 -2.34 10.94
C TYR A 61 4.31 -3.42 10.64
N GLU A 62 3.94 -4.46 9.91
CA GLU A 62 4.87 -5.51 9.49
C GLU A 62 5.96 -4.96 8.56
N GLN A 63 5.60 -4.08 7.61
CA GLN A 63 6.55 -3.43 6.71
C GLN A 63 7.55 -2.54 7.49
N VAL A 64 7.06 -1.71 8.41
CA VAL A 64 7.94 -0.87 9.27
C VAL A 64 8.89 -1.75 10.07
N TYR A 65 8.39 -2.80 10.70
CA TYR A 65 9.24 -3.72 11.48
C TYR A 65 10.34 -4.35 10.62
N GLY A 66 10.01 -4.82 9.41
CA GLY A 66 10.97 -5.40 8.48
C GLY A 66 12.02 -4.40 8.01
N LEU A 67 11.61 -3.18 7.68
CA LEU A 67 12.50 -2.09 7.26
C LEU A 67 13.44 -1.66 8.38
N ASP A 68 12.93 -1.47 9.61
CA ASP A 68 13.72 -1.13 10.79
C ASP A 68 14.76 -2.22 11.10
N PHE A 69 14.35 -3.49 10.98
CA PHE A 69 15.28 -4.59 11.16
C PHE A 69 16.40 -4.58 10.11
N ALA A 70 16.04 -4.42 8.84
CA ALA A 70 16.99 -4.42 7.73
C ALA A 70 17.92 -3.19 7.77
N ARG A 71 17.43 -2.04 8.27
CA ARG A 71 18.19 -0.79 8.40
C ARG A 71 19.48 -0.96 9.20
N ALA A 72 19.49 -1.85 10.19
CA ALA A 72 20.68 -2.13 11.01
C ALA A 72 21.84 -2.77 10.21
N TYR A 73 21.58 -3.29 9.01
CA TYR A 73 22.55 -4.00 8.18
C TYR A 73 22.94 -3.25 6.91
N VAL A 74 22.20 -2.20 6.49
CA VAL A 74 22.54 -1.42 5.31
C VAL A 74 23.75 -0.51 5.57
N GLY A 75 24.50 -0.23 4.51
CA GLY A 75 25.59 0.76 4.59
C GLY A 75 25.04 2.21 4.59
N PRO A 76 25.83 3.19 5.05
CA PRO A 76 25.41 4.59 5.14
C PRO A 76 24.89 5.17 3.81
N GLU A 77 25.38 4.65 2.69
CA GLU A 77 24.98 5.08 1.34
C GLU A 77 23.52 4.70 0.97
N HIS A 78 22.89 3.81 1.76
CA HIS A 78 21.53 3.34 1.54
C HIS A 78 20.55 3.76 2.64
N GLU A 79 21.02 4.36 3.74
CA GLU A 79 20.19 4.76 4.87
C GLU A 79 19.07 5.71 4.45
N ASP A 80 19.38 6.73 3.65
CA ASP A 80 18.38 7.70 3.17
C ASP A 80 17.23 7.04 2.40
N LYS A 81 17.54 5.99 1.61
CA LYS A 81 16.51 5.24 0.87
C LYS A 81 15.59 4.47 1.83
N VAL A 82 16.14 3.86 2.86
CA VAL A 82 15.36 3.13 3.87
C VAL A 82 14.53 4.11 4.69
N ASP A 83 15.10 5.22 5.13
CA ASP A 83 14.41 6.25 5.90
C ASP A 83 13.25 6.88 5.10
N HIS A 84 13.44 7.07 3.80
CA HIS A 84 12.35 7.52 2.92
C HIS A 84 11.20 6.50 2.88
N ARG A 85 11.50 5.20 2.71
CA ARG A 85 10.48 4.14 2.72
C ARG A 85 9.75 4.08 4.07
N LEU A 86 10.49 4.12 5.19
CA LEU A 86 9.91 4.19 6.53
C LEU A 86 8.95 5.38 6.68
N ALA A 87 9.34 6.56 6.19
CA ALA A 87 8.48 7.74 6.24
C ALA A 87 7.18 7.55 5.45
N VAL A 88 7.22 6.86 4.31
CA VAL A 88 6.01 6.52 3.53
C VAL A 88 5.09 5.61 4.33
N HIS A 89 5.62 4.52 4.89
CA HIS A 89 4.82 3.57 5.69
C HIS A 89 4.23 4.22 6.94
N HIS A 90 4.99 5.05 7.67
CA HIS A 90 4.47 5.80 8.82
C HIS A 90 3.32 6.72 8.44
N ARG A 91 3.40 7.42 7.32
CA ARG A 91 2.32 8.28 6.81
C ARG A 91 1.04 7.50 6.53
N ARG A 92 1.17 6.28 5.97
CA ARG A 92 0.03 5.38 5.73
C ARG A 92 -0.56 4.85 7.04
N ILE A 93 0.29 4.51 8.01
CA ILE A 93 -0.14 4.13 9.36
C ILE A 93 -0.96 5.25 9.98
N ASP A 94 -0.46 6.49 9.97
CA ASP A 94 -1.17 7.64 10.54
C ASP A 94 -2.54 7.82 9.87
N ALA A 95 -2.60 7.78 8.54
CA ALA A 95 -3.85 7.91 7.80
C ALA A 95 -4.87 6.81 8.14
N LEU A 96 -4.43 5.54 8.20
CA LEU A 96 -5.28 4.41 8.53
C LEU A 96 -5.74 4.44 10.00
N GLN A 97 -4.86 4.83 10.93
CA GLN A 97 -5.22 5.02 12.34
C GLN A 97 -6.27 6.11 12.50
N ASP A 98 -6.10 7.27 11.86
CA ASP A 98 -7.03 8.39 11.93
C ASP A 98 -8.41 8.00 11.34
N ALA A 99 -8.44 7.28 10.24
CA ALA A 99 -9.66 6.78 9.65
C ALA A 99 -10.38 5.79 10.58
N LEU A 100 -9.66 4.83 11.18
CA LEU A 100 -10.20 3.79 12.06
C LEU A 100 -10.57 4.32 13.46
N ALA A 101 -9.97 5.43 13.92
CA ALA A 101 -10.25 6.01 15.24
C ALA A 101 -11.73 6.32 15.44
N ARG A 102 -12.44 6.65 14.37
CA ARG A 102 -13.89 6.94 14.39
C ARG A 102 -14.73 5.73 14.78
N TYR A 103 -14.21 4.52 14.58
CA TYR A 103 -14.91 3.24 14.79
C TYR A 103 -14.44 2.48 16.03
N GLY A 104 -13.37 2.95 16.69
CA GLY A 104 -12.91 2.47 18.01
C GLY A 104 -12.18 1.13 18.03
N ASN A 105 -11.87 0.54 16.88
CA ASN A 105 -11.16 -0.75 16.82
C ASN A 105 -9.89 -0.62 15.97
N ILE A 106 -8.83 -0.05 16.57
CA ILE A 106 -7.54 0.16 15.91
C ILE A 106 -6.61 -0.98 16.24
N PRO A 107 -6.12 -1.78 15.26
CA PRO A 107 -5.07 -2.75 15.47
C PRO A 107 -3.83 -2.12 16.11
N GLN A 108 -3.17 -2.88 16.96
CA GLN A 108 -1.90 -2.47 17.57
C GLN A 108 -0.76 -3.28 16.95
N PRO A 109 0.44 -2.71 16.84
CA PRO A 109 1.59 -3.44 16.34
C PRO A 109 1.90 -4.64 17.24
N GLU A 110 2.29 -5.75 16.63
CA GLU A 110 2.76 -6.92 17.34
C GLU A 110 4.16 -6.70 17.93
N SER A 111 4.49 -7.46 18.96
CA SER A 111 5.83 -7.38 19.58
C SER A 111 6.96 -7.93 18.69
N ALA A 112 6.63 -8.76 17.71
CA ALA A 112 7.54 -9.28 16.69
C ALA A 112 6.73 -9.84 15.52
N TYR A 113 7.35 -9.80 14.34
CA TYR A 113 6.83 -10.37 13.09
C TYR A 113 7.80 -11.42 12.55
N THR A 114 7.30 -12.36 11.77
CA THR A 114 8.13 -13.37 11.12
C THR A 114 8.47 -12.92 9.70
N SER A 115 9.67 -13.22 9.22
CA SER A 115 10.08 -12.92 7.84
C SER A 115 9.40 -13.80 6.79
N GLY A 116 8.53 -14.72 7.21
CA GLY A 116 7.97 -15.72 6.31
C GLY A 116 9.06 -16.60 5.70
N GLU A 117 9.09 -16.67 4.36
CA GLU A 117 10.10 -17.42 3.61
C GLU A 117 11.34 -16.57 3.25
N GLN A 118 11.35 -15.27 3.57
CA GLN A 118 12.50 -14.40 3.29
C GLN A 118 13.65 -14.69 4.25
N GLU A 119 14.86 -14.77 3.71
CA GLU A 119 16.08 -14.86 4.49
C GLU A 119 16.32 -13.54 5.25
N LEU A 120 16.58 -13.64 6.55
CA LEU A 120 16.85 -12.46 7.37
C LEU A 120 18.17 -11.81 6.99
N PRO A 121 18.25 -10.48 6.99
CA PRO A 121 19.48 -9.73 6.79
C PRO A 121 20.60 -10.15 7.75
N HIS A 122 21.80 -10.30 7.22
CA HIS A 122 23.02 -10.59 7.97
C HIS A 122 24.23 -9.75 7.50
N ASP A 123 24.09 -9.08 6.34
CA ASP A 123 25.03 -8.11 5.79
C ASP A 123 24.27 -7.10 4.89
N SER A 124 24.99 -6.13 4.32
CA SER A 124 24.38 -5.08 3.51
C SER A 124 23.73 -5.62 2.23
N ALA A 125 24.29 -6.63 1.60
CA ALA A 125 23.75 -7.19 0.37
C ALA A 125 22.45 -7.94 0.62
N SER A 126 22.40 -8.77 1.66
CA SER A 126 21.19 -9.47 2.08
C SER A 126 20.11 -8.51 2.62
N ALA A 127 20.51 -7.39 3.28
CA ALA A 127 19.58 -6.37 3.70
C ALA A 127 18.91 -5.66 2.53
N LEU A 128 19.65 -5.31 1.49
CA LEU A 128 19.08 -4.72 0.28
C LEU A 128 18.13 -5.68 -0.43
N ALA A 129 18.50 -6.95 -0.55
CA ALA A 129 17.62 -7.96 -1.13
C ALA A 129 16.33 -8.15 -0.33
N PHE A 130 16.42 -8.12 1.00
CA PHE A 130 15.26 -8.19 1.90
C PHE A 130 14.34 -6.98 1.73
N ILE A 131 14.91 -5.76 1.69
CA ILE A 131 14.17 -4.51 1.49
C ILE A 131 13.47 -4.49 0.11
N ASP A 132 14.11 -4.99 -0.93
CA ASP A 132 13.51 -5.08 -2.26
C ASP A 132 12.37 -6.12 -2.29
N GLY A 133 12.52 -7.23 -1.55
CA GLY A 133 11.45 -8.21 -1.34
C GLY A 133 10.26 -7.63 -0.58
N LEU A 134 10.49 -6.84 0.48
CA LEU A 134 9.41 -6.11 1.18
C LEU A 134 8.66 -5.20 0.23
N ALA A 135 9.36 -4.40 -0.59
CA ALA A 135 8.71 -3.49 -1.55
C ALA A 135 7.91 -4.23 -2.63
N GLU A 136 8.36 -5.41 -3.07
CA GLU A 136 7.61 -6.23 -4.00
C GLU A 136 6.32 -6.78 -3.36
N HIS A 137 6.41 -7.25 -2.12
CA HIS A 137 5.26 -7.74 -1.38
C HIS A 137 4.27 -6.61 -1.07
N ASP A 138 4.76 -5.42 -0.72
CA ASP A 138 3.94 -4.24 -0.48
C ASP A 138 3.12 -3.87 -1.73
N GLY A 139 3.78 -3.74 -2.88
CA GLY A 139 3.08 -3.43 -4.14
C GLY A 139 2.00 -4.46 -4.49
N ARG A 140 2.26 -5.76 -4.26
CA ARG A 140 1.25 -6.83 -4.48
C ARG A 140 0.09 -6.73 -3.50
N LYS A 141 0.36 -6.47 -2.22
CA LYS A 141 -0.68 -6.35 -1.18
C LYS A 141 -1.65 -5.22 -1.48
N TRP A 142 -1.12 -4.04 -1.78
CA TRP A 142 -1.94 -2.87 -2.10
C TRP A 142 -2.71 -3.02 -3.41
N SER A 143 -2.08 -3.59 -4.45
CA SER A 143 -2.79 -3.90 -5.71
C SER A 143 -3.92 -4.91 -5.50
N ALA A 144 -3.71 -5.94 -4.68
CA ALA A 144 -4.76 -6.90 -4.35
C ALA A 144 -5.90 -6.26 -3.56
N ALA A 145 -5.60 -5.33 -2.64
CA ALA A 145 -6.63 -4.60 -1.92
C ALA A 145 -7.47 -3.72 -2.86
N ALA A 146 -6.82 -2.97 -3.76
CA ALA A 146 -7.52 -2.12 -4.73
C ALA A 146 -8.40 -2.93 -5.69
N THR A 147 -7.86 -4.02 -6.27
CA THR A 147 -8.63 -4.88 -7.18
C THR A 147 -9.76 -5.61 -6.46
N GLY A 148 -9.55 -6.06 -5.22
CA GLY A 148 -10.58 -6.68 -4.41
C GLY A 148 -11.73 -5.73 -4.11
N ALA A 149 -11.44 -4.50 -3.68
CA ALA A 149 -12.46 -3.49 -3.42
C ALA A 149 -13.25 -3.12 -4.70
N ALA A 150 -12.58 -3.00 -5.84
CA ALA A 150 -13.24 -2.72 -7.12
C ALA A 150 -14.17 -3.84 -7.61
N GLN A 151 -13.97 -5.08 -7.15
CA GLN A 151 -14.81 -6.24 -7.51
C GLN A 151 -16.07 -6.40 -6.66
N GLU A 152 -16.22 -5.64 -5.58
CA GLU A 152 -17.47 -5.66 -4.78
C GLU A 152 -18.70 -5.39 -5.67
N GLU A 153 -19.89 -5.87 -5.25
CA GLU A 153 -21.14 -5.63 -5.99
C GLU A 153 -21.48 -4.14 -6.09
N SER A 154 -21.15 -3.38 -5.06
CA SER A 154 -21.34 -1.93 -4.95
C SER A 154 -20.09 -1.32 -4.34
N PRO A 155 -19.02 -1.13 -5.14
CA PRO A 155 -17.76 -0.61 -4.62
C PRO A 155 -17.90 0.85 -4.21
N ASP A 156 -17.30 1.22 -3.08
CA ASP A 156 -17.11 2.62 -2.75
C ASP A 156 -15.96 3.19 -3.60
N GLN A 157 -16.29 4.12 -4.49
CA GLN A 157 -15.34 4.66 -5.46
C GLN A 157 -14.25 5.52 -4.81
N GLU A 158 -14.56 6.22 -3.73
CA GLU A 158 -13.57 7.03 -3.03
C GLU A 158 -12.55 6.11 -2.34
N TRP A 159 -13.02 5.01 -1.73
CA TRP A 159 -12.15 3.98 -1.16
C TRP A 159 -11.29 3.28 -2.22
N VAL A 160 -11.87 2.85 -3.34
CA VAL A 160 -11.14 2.25 -4.46
C VAL A 160 -10.09 3.21 -5.01
N THR A 161 -10.44 4.49 -5.20
CA THR A 161 -9.52 5.52 -5.68
C THR A 161 -8.35 5.72 -4.73
N TRP A 162 -8.62 5.75 -3.41
CA TRP A 162 -7.56 5.84 -2.40
C TRP A 162 -6.61 4.63 -2.47
N LEU A 163 -7.15 3.41 -2.53
CA LEU A 163 -6.36 2.18 -2.65
C LEU A 163 -5.50 2.15 -3.92
N ILE A 164 -6.03 2.61 -5.06
CA ILE A 164 -5.28 2.76 -6.31
C ILE A 164 -4.11 3.72 -6.13
N GLY A 165 -4.32 4.86 -5.46
CA GLY A 165 -3.26 5.82 -5.16
C GLY A 165 -2.12 5.21 -4.33
N ILE A 166 -2.45 4.49 -3.25
CA ILE A 166 -1.45 3.83 -2.41
C ILE A 166 -0.73 2.69 -3.16
N ALA A 167 -1.46 1.88 -3.94
CA ALA A 167 -0.85 0.84 -4.76
C ALA A 167 0.13 1.43 -5.79
N ALA A 168 -0.23 2.54 -6.42
CA ALA A 168 0.63 3.26 -7.36
C ALA A 168 1.91 3.80 -6.69
N GLU A 169 1.78 4.41 -5.50
CA GLU A 169 2.92 4.84 -4.69
C GLU A 169 3.85 3.66 -4.34
N SER A 170 3.30 2.52 -3.93
CA SER A 170 4.07 1.29 -3.62
C SER A 170 4.87 0.80 -4.83
N HIS A 171 4.31 0.87 -6.04
CA HIS A 171 5.02 0.54 -7.26
C HIS A 171 6.12 1.54 -7.61
N GLY A 172 5.96 2.80 -7.31
CA GLY A 172 6.96 3.86 -7.50
C GLY A 172 8.16 3.78 -6.55
N MET A 173 8.04 3.08 -5.43
CA MET A 173 9.12 2.89 -4.44
C MET A 173 10.16 1.82 -4.82
N ARG A 174 9.97 1.09 -5.92
CA ARG A 174 10.86 0.02 -6.39
C ARG A 174 12.17 0.52 -6.96
#